data_095482f414a3558cfcb35994131c290a
#
_entry.id   095482f414a3558cfcb35994131c290a
#
_cell.length_a   1.000
_cell.length_b   1.000
_cell.length_c   1.000
_cell.angle_alpha   90.00
_cell.angle_beta   90.00
_cell.angle_gamma   90.00
#
_symmetry.space_group_name_H-M   'P 1'
#
loop_
_entity.id
_entity.type
_entity.pdbx_description
1 polymer ?
#
loop_
_entity_poly.entity_id
_entity_poly.type
_entity_poly.pdbx_seq_one_letter_code
_entity_poly.pdbx_strand_id
1 'polypeptide(L)'
;MICGKTACGKTTIVKGIANKYNEVKSYTTRPKRKGETDEYVFVTKEEFDKLASENKFINIRYYYTEYGLWRYGTPLEVLLNTENPMLILDEQGLENIQNKLGRDNIISILIEADETVRLYRSLNRDEATEQNTREIKRRIKDDDIKFKKRELYNYILDNNNLDELQKNIKFILNLDLN
;
A
#
# COMPACT_ATOMS: atom_id res chain seq x y z
N MET A 1 -1.62 9.70 2.47
CA MET A 1 -1.07 8.32 2.43
C MET A 1 -2.15 7.33 2.79
N ILE A 2 -2.26 6.22 2.08
CA ILE A 2 -3.29 5.20 2.28
C ILE A 2 -2.65 3.91 2.77
N CYS A 3 -3.08 3.45 3.94
CA CYS A 3 -2.61 2.24 4.57
C CYS A 3 -3.75 1.25 4.75
N GLY A 4 -3.43 0.01 5.05
CA GLY A 4 -4.43 -1.00 5.37
C GLY A 4 -3.95 -2.41 5.06
N LYS A 5 -4.64 -3.35 5.64
CA LYS A 5 -4.36 -4.78 5.54
C LYS A 5 -4.52 -5.29 4.10
N THR A 6 -4.04 -6.49 3.83
CA THR A 6 -4.19 -7.18 2.54
C THR A 6 -5.68 -7.24 2.13
N ALA A 7 -5.98 -6.92 0.87
CA ALA A 7 -7.31 -6.97 0.25
C ALA A 7 -8.41 -6.10 0.91
N CYS A 8 -8.05 -5.08 1.71
CA CYS A 8 -9.03 -4.12 2.25
C CYS A 8 -9.54 -3.11 1.20
N GLY A 9 -9.02 -3.11 -0.05
CA GLY A 9 -9.52 -2.27 -1.14
C GLY A 9 -8.71 -1.00 -1.45
N LYS A 10 -7.50 -0.85 -0.92
CA LYS A 10 -6.63 0.32 -1.16
C LYS A 10 -6.51 0.71 -2.63
N THR A 11 -6.13 -0.24 -3.49
CA THR A 11 -5.95 0.02 -4.93
C THR A 11 -7.24 0.51 -5.60
N THR A 12 -8.39 0.02 -5.18
CA THR A 12 -9.69 0.46 -5.72
C THR A 12 -10.00 1.89 -5.31
N ILE A 13 -9.75 2.24 -4.03
CA ILE A 13 -9.89 3.62 -3.54
C ILE A 13 -8.94 4.55 -4.29
N VAL A 14 -7.67 4.18 -4.43
CA VAL A 14 -6.65 4.94 -5.14
C VAL A 14 -7.07 5.25 -6.58
N LYS A 15 -7.58 4.26 -7.30
CA LYS A 15 -8.13 4.47 -8.65
C LYS A 15 -9.33 5.42 -8.65
N GLY A 16 -10.17 5.38 -7.62
CA GLY A 16 -11.33 6.26 -7.49
C GLY A 16 -11.00 7.72 -7.16
N ILE A 17 -9.80 8.02 -6.66
CA ILE A 17 -9.36 9.39 -6.30
C ILE A 17 -8.25 9.93 -7.23
N ALA A 18 -7.95 9.23 -8.31
CA ALA A 18 -6.86 9.56 -9.23
C ALA A 18 -7.06 10.88 -10.02
N ASN A 19 -8.26 11.46 -9.96
CA ASN A 19 -8.55 12.79 -10.51
C ASN A 19 -8.06 13.96 -9.64
N LYS A 20 -7.75 13.72 -8.36
CA LYS A 20 -7.26 14.74 -7.42
C LYS A 20 -5.83 14.44 -6.93
N TYR A 21 -5.46 13.16 -6.82
CA TYR A 21 -4.20 12.71 -6.23
C TYR A 21 -3.39 11.88 -7.21
N ASN A 22 -2.10 12.12 -7.25
CA ASN A 22 -1.16 11.41 -8.12
C ASN A 22 -0.45 10.29 -7.37
N GLU A 23 -0.69 9.05 -7.78
CA GLU A 23 -0.06 7.89 -7.15
C GLU A 23 1.45 7.85 -7.43
N VAL A 24 2.24 7.93 -6.37
CA VAL A 24 3.68 7.66 -6.42
C VAL A 24 3.89 6.15 -6.24
N LYS A 25 4.22 5.48 -7.33
CA LYS A 25 4.38 4.01 -7.36
C LYS A 25 5.68 3.59 -6.71
N SER A 26 5.59 2.61 -5.82
CA SER A 26 6.76 1.98 -5.23
C SER A 26 7.46 1.06 -6.23
N TYR A 27 8.77 1.01 -6.16
CA TYR A 27 9.59 0.00 -6.84
C TYR A 27 9.51 -1.33 -6.10
N THR A 28 9.51 -2.44 -6.84
CA THR A 28 9.47 -3.77 -6.21
C THR A 28 10.22 -4.82 -7.01
N THR A 29 10.85 -5.76 -6.28
CA THR A 29 11.44 -6.98 -6.86
C THR A 29 10.45 -8.14 -6.91
N ARG A 30 9.19 -7.94 -6.45
CA ARG A 30 8.13 -8.93 -6.56
C ARG A 30 7.77 -9.16 -8.04
N PRO A 31 7.62 -10.41 -8.48
CA PRO A 31 7.09 -10.69 -9.81
C PRO A 31 5.71 -10.08 -10.01
N LYS A 32 5.46 -9.57 -11.23
CA LYS A 32 4.15 -9.05 -11.64
C LYS A 32 3.11 -10.17 -11.61
N ARG A 33 1.93 -9.91 -11.04
CA ARG A 33 0.82 -10.85 -11.04
C ARG A 33 0.05 -10.78 -12.34
N LYS A 34 -0.70 -11.84 -12.63
CA LYS A 34 -1.65 -11.84 -13.74
C LYS A 34 -2.69 -10.72 -13.56
N GLY A 35 -2.88 -9.92 -14.59
CA GLY A 35 -3.83 -8.80 -14.58
C GLY A 35 -3.33 -7.51 -13.92
N GLU A 36 -2.15 -7.51 -13.28
CA GLU A 36 -1.50 -6.25 -12.86
C GLU A 36 -0.98 -5.51 -14.10
N THR A 37 -1.12 -4.21 -14.10
CA THR A 37 -0.63 -3.36 -15.20
C THR A 37 0.53 -2.48 -14.73
N ASP A 38 0.23 -1.56 -13.83
CA ASP A 38 1.12 -0.46 -13.46
C ASP A 38 1.04 -0.09 -11.95
N GLU A 39 0.60 -1.02 -11.09
CA GLU A 39 0.50 -0.81 -9.66
C GLU A 39 1.86 -0.58 -8.97
N TYR A 40 2.95 -1.05 -9.59
CA TYR A 40 4.33 -0.92 -9.11
C TYR A 40 5.28 -0.68 -10.29
N VAL A 41 6.45 -0.13 -9.98
CA VAL A 41 7.61 -0.17 -10.88
C VAL A 41 8.35 -1.49 -10.59
N PHE A 42 8.17 -2.48 -11.46
CA PHE A 42 8.81 -3.79 -11.30
C PHE A 42 10.26 -3.73 -11.81
N VAL A 43 11.20 -4.12 -10.94
CA VAL A 43 12.63 -4.07 -11.21
C VAL A 43 13.33 -5.38 -10.82
N THR A 44 14.50 -5.63 -11.36
CA THR A 44 15.34 -6.73 -10.92
C THR A 44 15.93 -6.46 -9.52
N LYS A 45 16.48 -7.49 -8.90
CA LYS A 45 17.14 -7.36 -7.60
C LYS A 45 18.35 -6.43 -7.70
N GLU A 46 19.13 -6.58 -8.77
CA GLU A 46 20.34 -5.81 -9.05
C GLU A 46 20.01 -4.32 -9.26
N GLU A 47 18.96 -4.01 -10.03
CA GLU A 47 18.48 -2.64 -10.22
C GLU A 47 17.99 -2.03 -8.91
N PHE A 48 17.26 -2.81 -8.10
CA PHE A 48 16.79 -2.34 -6.79
C PHE A 48 17.97 -2.04 -5.86
N ASP A 49 18.97 -2.93 -5.78
CA ASP A 49 20.14 -2.76 -4.91
C ASP A 49 20.99 -1.55 -5.35
N LYS A 50 21.11 -1.30 -6.66
CA LYS A 50 21.75 -0.10 -7.19
C LYS A 50 21.01 1.17 -6.74
N LEU A 51 19.69 1.26 -6.94
CA LEU A 51 18.89 2.41 -6.53
C LEU A 51 18.96 2.64 -5.01
N ALA A 52 18.97 1.57 -4.22
CA ALA A 52 19.12 1.64 -2.77
C ALA A 52 20.49 2.19 -2.36
N SER A 53 21.59 1.73 -3.00
CA SER A 53 22.95 2.24 -2.74
C SER A 53 23.13 3.70 -3.12
N GLU A 54 22.38 4.18 -4.11
CA GLU A 54 22.36 5.58 -4.56
C GLU A 54 21.40 6.46 -3.71
N ASN A 55 20.83 5.95 -2.61
CA ASN A 55 19.86 6.64 -1.73
C ASN A 55 18.62 7.17 -2.46
N LYS A 56 18.18 6.51 -3.53
CA LYS A 56 17.00 6.91 -4.31
C LYS A 56 15.66 6.63 -3.59
N PHE A 57 15.66 5.89 -2.49
CA PHE A 57 14.45 5.55 -1.74
C PHE A 57 14.38 6.28 -0.40
N ILE A 58 13.24 6.93 -0.12
CA ILE A 58 12.94 7.48 1.21
C ILE A 58 12.60 6.38 2.21
N ASN A 59 12.03 5.26 1.75
CA ASN A 59 11.65 4.12 2.58
C ASN A 59 11.90 2.83 1.82
N ILE A 60 12.45 1.82 2.49
CA ILE A 60 12.66 0.47 1.97
C ILE A 60 12.01 -0.53 2.92
N ARG A 61 11.28 -1.51 2.37
CA ARG A 61 10.64 -2.60 3.11
C ARG A 61 11.01 -3.94 2.52
N TYR A 62 11.19 -4.94 3.40
CA TYR A 62 11.53 -6.31 3.06
C TYR A 62 10.43 -7.25 3.55
N TYR A 63 9.99 -8.18 2.70
CA TYR A 63 8.98 -9.18 3.03
C TYR A 63 9.46 -10.56 2.67
N TYR A 64 9.59 -11.43 3.66
CA TYR A 64 9.78 -12.86 3.45
C TYR A 64 8.44 -13.50 3.11
N THR A 65 8.37 -14.14 1.94
CA THR A 65 7.15 -14.71 1.38
C THR A 65 7.34 -16.16 1.00
N GLU A 66 6.26 -16.87 0.64
CA GLU A 66 6.31 -18.22 0.08
C GLU A 66 7.11 -18.30 -1.26
N TYR A 67 7.38 -17.14 -1.87
CA TYR A 67 8.13 -17.01 -3.13
C TYR A 67 9.54 -16.44 -2.93
N GLY A 68 9.99 -16.30 -1.68
CA GLY A 68 11.27 -15.72 -1.32
C GLY A 68 11.16 -14.28 -0.82
N LEU A 69 12.30 -13.58 -0.83
CA LEU A 69 12.43 -12.20 -0.33
C LEU A 69 12.00 -11.19 -1.39
N TRP A 70 10.96 -10.43 -1.09
CA TRP A 70 10.53 -9.29 -1.89
C TRP A 70 10.94 -7.97 -1.24
N ARG A 71 11.33 -7.02 -2.07
CA ARG A 71 11.74 -5.67 -1.68
C ARG A 71 10.78 -4.65 -2.25
N TYR A 72 10.53 -3.59 -1.47
CA TYR A 72 9.72 -2.45 -1.89
C TYR A 72 10.46 -1.17 -1.52
N GLY A 73 10.56 -0.22 -2.45
CA GLY A 73 11.21 1.06 -2.25
C GLY A 73 10.30 2.22 -2.67
N THR A 74 10.11 3.20 -1.79
CA THR A 74 9.39 4.43 -2.11
C THR A 74 10.37 5.44 -2.70
N PRO A 75 10.23 5.88 -3.97
CA PRO A 75 11.17 6.78 -4.62
C PRO A 75 11.11 8.18 -4.02
N LEU A 76 12.23 8.69 -3.50
CA LEU A 76 12.32 10.00 -2.85
C LEU A 76 12.05 11.15 -3.81
N GLU A 77 12.78 11.20 -4.92
CA GLU A 77 12.71 12.29 -5.88
C GLU A 77 11.32 12.40 -6.54
N VAL A 78 10.73 11.25 -6.90
CA VAL A 78 9.38 11.21 -7.47
C VAL A 78 8.35 11.71 -6.45
N LEU A 79 8.47 11.29 -5.18
CA LEU A 79 7.57 11.74 -4.12
C LEU A 79 7.61 13.26 -3.93
N LEU A 80 8.80 13.85 -3.90
CA LEU A 80 8.98 15.29 -3.65
C LEU A 80 8.55 16.16 -4.84
N ASN A 81 8.60 15.63 -6.07
CA ASN A 81 8.26 16.37 -7.29
C ASN A 81 6.85 16.10 -7.81
N THR A 82 6.08 15.22 -7.15
CA THR A 82 4.71 14.93 -7.54
C THR A 82 3.74 15.89 -6.86
N GLU A 83 2.87 16.52 -7.64
CA GLU A 83 1.78 17.34 -7.11
C GLU A 83 0.72 16.45 -6.46
N ASN A 84 0.23 16.82 -5.28
CA ASN A 84 -0.74 16.04 -4.48
C ASN A 84 -0.37 14.54 -4.41
N PRO A 85 0.84 14.21 -3.91
CA PRO A 85 1.33 12.84 -3.95
C PRO A 85 0.53 11.91 -3.04
N MET A 86 0.22 10.73 -3.54
CA MET A 86 -0.45 9.68 -2.79
C MET A 86 0.37 8.39 -2.82
N LEU A 87 0.52 7.77 -1.66
CA LEU A 87 1.27 6.53 -1.47
C LEU A 87 0.38 5.45 -0.87
N ILE A 88 0.58 4.20 -1.30
CA ILE A 88 0.09 3.00 -0.62
C ILE A 88 1.24 2.43 0.22
N LEU A 89 1.03 2.32 1.54
CA LEU A 89 2.06 1.88 2.49
C LEU A 89 1.53 0.82 3.46
N ASP A 90 2.44 0.08 4.09
CA ASP A 90 2.16 -0.60 5.35
C ASP A 90 2.39 0.36 6.54
N GLU A 91 2.01 -0.08 7.75
CA GLU A 91 2.14 0.74 8.96
C GLU A 91 3.57 1.20 9.22
N GLN A 92 4.55 0.31 9.08
CA GLN A 92 5.96 0.65 9.27
C GLN A 92 6.47 1.62 8.20
N GLY A 93 6.00 1.46 6.94
CA GLY A 93 6.35 2.39 5.86
C GLY A 93 5.81 3.79 6.12
N LEU A 94 4.59 3.90 6.63
CA LEU A 94 4.01 5.16 7.07
C LEU A 94 4.83 5.80 8.19
N GLU A 95 5.12 5.05 9.27
CA GLU A 95 5.91 5.53 10.40
C GLU A 95 7.29 6.04 9.96
N ASN A 96 7.98 5.29 9.09
CA ASN A 96 9.28 5.69 8.55
C ASN A 96 9.22 7.01 7.78
N ILE A 97 8.16 7.23 6.99
CA ILE A 97 8.01 8.45 6.20
C ILE A 97 7.55 9.62 7.09
N GLN A 98 6.65 9.39 8.05
CA GLN A 98 6.27 10.40 9.04
C GLN A 98 7.46 10.90 9.86
N ASN A 99 8.38 10.00 10.25
CA ASN A 99 9.60 10.37 10.97
C ASN A 99 10.57 11.22 10.13
N LYS A 100 10.56 11.06 8.79
CA LYS A 100 11.45 11.80 7.87
C LYS A 100 10.88 13.13 7.39
N LEU A 101 9.59 13.18 7.12
CA LEU A 101 8.93 14.35 6.52
C LEU A 101 8.13 15.18 7.53
N GLY A 102 7.97 14.69 8.76
CA GLY A 102 7.10 15.27 9.78
C GLY A 102 5.65 14.77 9.64
N ARG A 103 5.05 14.41 10.78
CA ARG A 103 3.69 13.88 10.82
C ARG A 103 2.63 14.89 10.35
N ASP A 104 2.81 16.15 10.70
CA ASP A 104 1.87 17.22 10.39
C ASP A 104 1.80 17.56 8.91
N ASN A 105 2.80 17.13 8.13
CA ASN A 105 2.84 17.28 6.69
C ASN A 105 2.16 16.12 5.92
N ILE A 106 1.54 15.18 6.65
CA ILE A 106 1.05 13.93 6.07
C ILE A 106 -0.37 13.64 6.54
N ILE A 107 -1.31 13.59 5.63
CA ILE A 107 -2.62 12.99 5.89
C ILE A 107 -2.50 11.47 5.70
N SER A 108 -2.74 10.72 6.77
CA SER A 108 -2.68 9.26 6.81
C SER A 108 -4.05 8.65 7.06
N ILE A 109 -4.43 7.70 6.20
CA ILE A 109 -5.74 7.04 6.20
C ILE A 109 -5.53 5.53 6.29
N LEU A 110 -6.10 4.91 7.32
CA LEU A 110 -6.20 3.46 7.43
C LEU A 110 -7.49 2.98 6.80
N ILE A 111 -7.41 2.08 5.84
CA ILE A 111 -8.56 1.37 5.28
C ILE A 111 -8.66 0.01 5.95
N GLU A 112 -9.78 -0.24 6.59
CA GLU A 112 -10.09 -1.52 7.23
C GLU A 112 -11.17 -2.27 6.45
N ALA A 113 -11.17 -3.58 6.57
CA ALA A 113 -12.27 -4.45 6.14
C ALA A 113 -12.21 -5.74 6.98
N ASP A 114 -13.35 -6.37 7.17
CA ASP A 114 -13.47 -7.61 7.91
C ASP A 114 -12.59 -8.71 7.31
N GLU A 115 -12.05 -9.57 8.15
CA GLU A 115 -11.16 -10.63 7.71
C GLU A 115 -11.82 -11.54 6.67
N THR A 116 -13.09 -11.89 6.86
CA THR A 116 -13.86 -12.69 5.91
C THR A 116 -13.99 -12.04 4.54
N VAL A 117 -14.20 -10.73 4.51
CA VAL A 117 -14.27 -9.93 3.27
C VAL A 117 -12.91 -9.90 2.58
N ARG A 118 -11.83 -9.69 3.35
CA ARG A 118 -10.45 -9.67 2.84
C ARG A 118 -10.03 -11.03 2.29
N LEU A 119 -10.36 -12.10 3.00
CA LEU A 119 -10.09 -13.46 2.55
C LEU A 119 -10.82 -13.77 1.24
N TYR A 120 -12.12 -13.49 1.18
CA TYR A 120 -12.91 -13.66 -0.04
C TYR A 120 -12.31 -12.90 -1.23
N ARG A 121 -11.97 -11.62 -1.04
CA ARG A 121 -11.36 -10.78 -2.08
C ARG A 121 -10.00 -11.32 -2.54
N SER A 122 -9.19 -11.83 -1.60
CA SER A 122 -7.87 -12.40 -1.92
C SER A 122 -7.97 -13.67 -2.75
N LEU A 123 -8.87 -14.59 -2.38
CA LEU A 123 -9.08 -15.85 -3.08
C LEU A 123 -9.63 -15.66 -4.50
N ASN A 124 -10.45 -14.63 -4.71
CA ASN A 124 -10.99 -14.33 -6.05
C ASN A 124 -10.03 -13.56 -6.96
N ARG A 125 -9.00 -12.93 -6.39
CA ARG A 125 -8.00 -12.17 -7.16
C ARG A 125 -6.84 -13.03 -7.65
N ASP A 126 -6.32 -13.90 -6.78
CA ASP A 126 -5.12 -14.69 -7.03
C ASP A 126 -5.54 -16.08 -7.55
N GLU A 127 -4.74 -16.70 -8.43
CA GLU A 127 -5.01 -18.07 -8.92
C GLU A 127 -5.09 -19.05 -7.75
N ALA A 128 -6.04 -19.97 -7.78
CA ALA A 128 -6.29 -20.95 -6.73
C ALA A 128 -5.25 -22.08 -6.74
N THR A 129 -3.99 -21.74 -6.45
CA THR A 129 -2.91 -22.71 -6.21
C THR A 129 -2.69 -22.90 -4.71
N GLU A 130 -2.13 -24.03 -4.33
CA GLU A 130 -1.78 -24.29 -2.92
C GLU A 130 -0.79 -23.25 -2.39
N GLN A 131 0.22 -22.87 -3.18
CA GLN A 131 1.22 -21.88 -2.81
C GLN A 131 0.59 -20.48 -2.64
N ASN A 132 -0.31 -20.05 -3.53
CA ASN A 132 -1.04 -18.80 -3.38
C ASN A 132 -1.92 -18.80 -2.12
N THR A 133 -2.58 -19.93 -1.84
CA THR A 133 -3.41 -20.07 -0.63
C THR A 133 -2.56 -19.95 0.64
N ARG A 134 -1.37 -20.56 0.70
CA ARG A 134 -0.43 -20.41 1.83
C ARG A 134 0.01 -18.93 1.97
N GLU A 135 0.37 -18.29 0.87
CA GLU A 135 0.78 -16.87 0.89
C GLU A 135 -0.35 -15.94 1.35
N ILE A 136 -1.59 -16.16 0.93
CA ILE A 136 -2.75 -15.40 1.40
C ILE A 136 -2.93 -15.54 2.91
N LYS A 137 -2.91 -16.77 3.42
CA LYS A 137 -3.02 -17.04 4.87
C LYS A 137 -1.88 -16.39 5.66
N ARG A 138 -0.64 -16.49 5.15
CA ARG A 138 0.53 -15.85 5.76
C ARG A 138 0.33 -14.34 5.87
N ARG A 139 -0.14 -13.67 4.81
CA ARG A 139 -0.38 -12.23 4.79
C ARG A 139 -1.45 -11.80 5.77
N ILE A 140 -2.57 -12.52 5.82
CA ILE A 140 -3.66 -12.20 6.76
C ILE A 140 -3.15 -12.27 8.19
N LYS A 141 -2.38 -13.32 8.54
CA LYS A 141 -1.76 -13.46 9.86
C LYS A 141 -0.74 -12.34 10.15
N ASP A 142 0.10 -11.99 9.18
CA ASP A 142 1.08 -10.91 9.30
C ASP A 142 0.40 -9.55 9.53
N ASP A 143 -0.70 -9.30 8.83
CA ASP A 143 -1.46 -8.05 8.95
C ASP A 143 -1.97 -7.84 10.39
N ASP A 144 -2.40 -8.89 11.08
CA ASP A 144 -2.89 -8.81 12.46
C ASP A 144 -1.79 -8.43 13.47
N ILE A 145 -0.54 -8.69 13.10
CA ILE A 145 0.63 -8.27 13.90
C ILE A 145 1.03 -6.83 13.57
N LYS A 146 0.91 -6.43 12.31
CA LYS A 146 1.51 -5.19 11.78
C LYS A 146 0.63 -3.94 11.94
N PHE A 147 -0.70 -4.07 11.88
CA PHE A 147 -1.61 -2.92 11.91
C PHE A 147 -2.21 -2.74 13.30
N LYS A 148 -1.39 -2.25 14.26
CA LYS A 148 -1.78 -2.05 15.66
C LYS A 148 -1.71 -0.62 16.15
N LYS A 149 -0.94 0.24 15.47
CA LYS A 149 -0.66 1.62 15.88
C LYS A 149 -1.72 2.57 15.32
N ARG A 150 -2.94 2.51 15.85
CA ARG A 150 -4.06 3.33 15.34
C ARG A 150 -3.79 4.84 15.46
N GLU A 151 -2.96 5.24 16.41
CA GLU A 151 -2.52 6.62 16.63
C GLU A 151 -1.68 7.23 15.49
N LEU A 152 -1.16 6.40 14.57
CA LEU A 152 -0.44 6.89 13.38
C LEU A 152 -1.36 7.51 12.32
N TYR A 153 -2.68 7.25 12.40
CA TYR A 153 -3.62 7.60 11.34
C TYR A 153 -4.48 8.79 11.73
N ASN A 154 -4.68 9.72 10.79
CA ASN A 154 -5.62 10.82 10.93
C ASN A 154 -7.08 10.32 10.78
N TYR A 155 -7.29 9.34 9.89
CA TYR A 155 -8.61 8.77 9.61
C TYR A 155 -8.55 7.24 9.52
N ILE A 156 -9.62 6.59 9.96
CA ILE A 156 -9.81 5.14 9.85
C ILE A 156 -11.18 4.92 9.19
N LEU A 157 -11.20 4.20 8.07
CA LEU A 157 -12.37 4.05 7.21
C LEU A 157 -12.65 2.57 6.95
N ASP A 158 -13.86 2.12 7.25
CA ASP A 158 -14.33 0.77 6.92
C ASP A 158 -14.66 0.65 5.43
N ASN A 159 -14.34 -0.49 4.83
CA ASN A 159 -14.50 -0.75 3.40
C ASN A 159 -14.94 -2.21 3.13
N ASN A 160 -16.06 -2.62 3.73
CA ASN A 160 -16.58 -3.98 3.62
C ASN A 160 -17.43 -4.21 2.36
N ASN A 161 -18.05 -3.16 1.83
CA ASN A 161 -19.00 -3.22 0.74
C ASN A 161 -18.84 -2.04 -0.24
N LEU A 162 -19.65 -2.03 -1.29
CA LEU A 162 -19.59 -1.01 -2.35
C LEU A 162 -20.03 0.38 -1.87
N ASP A 163 -21.01 0.44 -0.96
CA ASP A 163 -21.51 1.72 -0.44
C ASP A 163 -20.45 2.41 0.41
N GLU A 164 -19.75 1.65 1.26
CA GLU A 164 -18.61 2.16 2.04
C GLU A 164 -17.47 2.62 1.12
N LEU A 165 -17.15 1.84 0.07
CA LEU A 165 -16.16 2.23 -0.92
C LEU A 165 -16.49 3.58 -1.55
N GLN A 166 -17.73 3.81 -1.99
CA GLN A 166 -18.15 5.07 -2.60
C GLN A 166 -18.11 6.24 -1.63
N LYS A 167 -18.56 6.02 -0.37
CA LYS A 167 -18.46 7.01 0.71
C LYS A 167 -17.01 7.38 1.00
N ASN A 168 -16.11 6.41 1.07
CA ASN A 168 -14.69 6.62 1.33
C ASN A 168 -14.02 7.42 0.21
N ILE A 169 -14.29 7.10 -1.05
CA ILE A 169 -13.80 7.85 -2.20
C ILE A 169 -14.26 9.32 -2.11
N LYS A 170 -15.56 9.54 -1.90
CA LYS A 170 -16.12 10.89 -1.77
C LYS A 170 -15.53 11.65 -0.58
N PHE A 171 -15.35 10.99 0.57
CA PHE A 171 -14.72 11.57 1.75
C PHE A 171 -13.29 12.04 1.45
N ILE A 172 -12.46 11.16 0.86
CA ILE A 172 -11.06 11.48 0.55
C ILE A 172 -10.94 12.60 -0.48
N LEU A 173 -11.81 12.62 -1.49
CA LEU A 173 -11.85 13.70 -2.48
C LEU A 173 -12.19 15.07 -1.88
N ASN A 174 -12.93 15.10 -0.76
CA ASN A 174 -13.31 16.32 -0.07
C ASN A 174 -12.35 16.73 1.05
N LEU A 175 -11.25 15.98 1.30
CA LEU A 175 -10.22 16.41 2.24
C LEU A 175 -9.50 17.64 1.70
N ASP A 176 -9.44 18.69 2.52
CA ASP A 176 -8.62 19.86 2.24
C ASP A 176 -7.16 19.56 2.61
N LEU A 177 -6.27 19.76 1.64
CA LEU A 177 -4.82 19.69 1.82
C LEU A 177 -4.33 21.13 2.09
N ASN A 178 -4.58 21.63 3.32
CA ASN A 178 -4.06 22.93 3.75
C ASN A 178 -2.61 22.79 4.23
#